data_5615924c074c3e9950d10480967ee89d
#
_entry.id   5615924c074c3e9950d10480967ee89d
#
_cell.length_a   1.000
_cell.length_b   1.000
_cell.length_c   1.000
_cell.angle_alpha   90.00
_cell.angle_beta   90.00
_cell.angle_gamma   90.00
#
_symmetry.space_group_name_H-M   'P 1'
#
loop_
_entity.id
_entity.type
_entity.pdbx_description
1 polymer ?
#
loop_
_entity_poly.entity_id
_entity_poly.type
_entity_poly.pdbx_seq_one_letter_code
_entity_poly.pdbx_strand_id
1 'polypeptide(L)'
;MSALVVKDLSKAFGGLKVTRGVNLNIEPGERRLIIGPNGAGKTTLFNLITGELTPDSGSVSLMGKDITKTPSRERPHLGMARTYQIITLFARDTIIHNVSLALLGLSPARWNPIINIKHQGHLVEHARTALARVGLADIAERPLSQTSYGERRRVEIAMALAQNPKVLLLDEPFAGLSIDERRDVHKCLMAIPRDVTMVMIEHNMDVALEFAERITLLHFGEVIVEGNRAEVVDNPRTREVYLGH
;
A
#
# COMPACT_ATOMS: atom_id res chain seq x y z
N MET A 1 4.75 15.29 -14.21
CA MET A 1 3.87 15.63 -13.07
C MET A 1 3.92 14.42 -12.14
N SER A 2 4.41 14.57 -10.93
CA SER A 2 4.64 13.46 -10.01
C SER A 2 3.32 12.82 -9.54
N ALA A 3 3.34 11.51 -9.28
CA ALA A 3 2.17 10.79 -8.80
C ALA A 3 1.85 11.09 -7.32
N LEU A 4 2.89 11.12 -6.49
CA LEU A 4 2.77 11.45 -5.07
C LEU A 4 3.92 12.38 -4.66
N VAL A 5 3.58 13.49 -4.03
CA VAL A 5 4.56 14.44 -3.48
C VAL A 5 4.27 14.66 -2.00
N VAL A 6 5.28 14.50 -1.18
CA VAL A 6 5.28 14.81 0.24
C VAL A 6 6.29 15.93 0.46
N LYS A 7 5.88 17.03 1.10
CA LYS A 7 6.75 18.20 1.36
C LYS A 7 6.75 18.55 2.84
N ASP A 8 7.94 18.56 3.44
CA ASP A 8 8.23 18.96 4.82
C ASP A 8 7.28 18.37 5.86
N LEU A 9 6.87 17.10 5.62
CA LEU A 9 5.82 16.45 6.39
C LEU A 9 6.33 16.08 7.78
N SER A 10 5.69 16.65 8.81
CA SER A 10 6.08 16.46 10.20
C SER A 10 4.91 16.06 11.08
N LYS A 11 5.19 15.18 12.06
CA LYS A 11 4.26 14.74 13.09
C LYS A 11 4.95 14.44 14.40
N ALA A 12 4.38 14.93 15.49
CA ALA A 12 4.80 14.62 16.84
C ALA A 12 3.64 14.02 17.68
N PHE A 13 3.99 13.19 18.64
CA PHE A 13 3.07 12.62 19.62
C PHE A 13 3.64 12.89 21.02
N GLY A 14 2.92 13.69 21.84
CA GLY A 14 3.36 13.98 23.20
C GLY A 14 4.81 14.52 23.31
N GLY A 15 5.25 15.33 22.34
CA GLY A 15 6.61 15.88 22.28
C GLY A 15 7.62 15.03 21.53
N LEU A 16 7.34 13.76 21.25
CA LEU A 16 8.19 12.89 20.41
C LEU A 16 7.91 13.16 18.93
N LYS A 17 8.89 13.73 18.22
CA LYS A 17 8.81 13.93 16.77
C LYS A 17 9.06 12.58 16.06
N VAL A 18 8.01 12.04 15.42
CA VAL A 18 8.05 10.74 14.73
C VAL A 18 8.34 10.90 13.24
N THR A 19 7.88 11.99 12.62
CA THR A 19 8.35 12.42 11.28
C THR A 19 8.84 13.86 11.37
N ARG A 20 9.94 14.16 10.66
CA ARG A 20 10.69 15.42 10.79
C ARG A 20 11.02 15.96 9.40
N GLY A 21 10.09 16.74 8.82
CA GLY A 21 10.30 17.37 7.52
C GLY A 21 10.55 16.37 6.39
N VAL A 22 9.79 15.27 6.37
CA VAL A 22 9.94 14.24 5.33
C VAL A 22 9.56 14.82 3.97
N ASN A 23 10.46 14.65 2.99
CA ASN A 23 10.26 15.02 1.61
C ASN A 23 10.34 13.77 0.73
N LEU A 24 9.33 13.54 -0.13
CA LEU A 24 9.31 12.46 -1.11
C LEU A 24 8.73 12.98 -2.42
N ASN A 25 9.35 12.60 -3.52
CA ASN A 25 8.82 12.81 -4.86
C ASN A 25 8.78 11.47 -5.59
N ILE A 26 7.59 11.01 -5.97
CA ILE A 26 7.37 9.71 -6.58
C ILE A 26 6.71 9.92 -7.93
N GLU A 27 7.37 9.42 -8.98
CA GLU A 27 6.92 9.59 -10.35
C GLU A 27 5.82 8.57 -10.74
N PRO A 28 4.99 8.87 -11.75
CA PRO A 28 3.99 7.92 -12.24
C PRO A 28 4.63 6.61 -12.70
N GLY A 29 4.07 5.48 -12.26
CA GLY A 29 4.54 4.15 -12.59
C GLY A 29 5.77 3.68 -11.81
N GLU A 30 6.32 4.53 -10.94
CA GLU A 30 7.49 4.21 -10.12
C GLU A 30 7.16 3.14 -9.08
N ARG A 31 8.13 2.27 -8.80
CA ARG A 31 8.11 1.31 -7.69
C ARG A 31 9.08 1.77 -6.62
N ARG A 32 8.55 2.42 -5.58
CA ARG A 32 9.31 2.96 -4.47
C ARG A 32 9.27 2.00 -3.28
N LEU A 33 10.43 1.73 -2.71
CA LEU A 33 10.56 1.02 -1.44
C LEU A 33 10.98 1.99 -0.34
N ILE A 34 10.28 1.98 0.79
CA ILE A 34 10.65 2.71 2.00
C ILE A 34 11.15 1.70 3.02
N ILE A 35 12.41 1.82 3.39
CA ILE A 35 13.09 0.97 4.37
C ILE A 35 13.47 1.77 5.62
N GLY A 36 13.84 1.07 6.67
CA GLY A 36 14.30 1.65 7.93
C GLY A 36 14.03 0.73 9.11
N PRO A 37 14.73 0.90 10.23
CA PRO A 37 14.53 0.09 11.42
C PRO A 37 13.13 0.28 12.03
N ASN A 38 12.81 -0.56 13.01
CA ASN A 38 11.59 -0.39 13.79
C ASN A 38 11.64 0.97 14.54
N GLY A 39 10.51 1.68 14.55
CA GLY A 39 10.45 3.03 15.10
C GLY A 39 10.97 4.15 14.20
N ALA A 40 11.43 3.87 12.97
CA ALA A 40 11.89 4.89 12.03
C ALA A 40 10.79 5.87 11.56
N GLY A 41 9.49 5.56 11.80
CA GLY A 41 8.37 6.41 11.41
C GLY A 41 7.66 5.99 10.12
N LYS A 42 7.98 4.82 9.55
CA LYS A 42 7.43 4.33 8.27
C LYS A 42 5.90 4.25 8.27
N THR A 43 5.31 3.54 9.23
CA THR A 43 3.84 3.40 9.35
C THR A 43 3.17 4.74 9.62
N THR A 44 3.80 5.61 10.44
CA THR A 44 3.31 6.98 10.68
C THR A 44 3.30 7.77 9.37
N LEU A 45 4.36 7.67 8.56
CA LEU A 45 4.41 8.32 7.25
C LEU A 45 3.27 7.83 6.33
N PHE A 46 3.00 6.52 6.27
CA PHE A 46 1.87 5.99 5.50
C PHE A 46 0.53 6.53 6.04
N ASN A 47 0.34 6.55 7.35
CA ASN A 47 -0.90 7.07 7.97
C ASN A 47 -1.12 8.56 7.67
N LEU A 48 -0.04 9.35 7.56
CA LEU A 48 -0.11 10.75 7.13
C LEU A 48 -0.46 10.86 5.64
N ILE A 49 0.19 10.05 4.78
CA ILE A 49 -0.08 10.01 3.34
C ILE A 49 -1.51 9.54 3.05
N THR A 50 -2.08 8.62 3.83
CA THR A 50 -3.44 8.11 3.66
C THR A 50 -4.50 8.96 4.37
N GLY A 51 -4.11 9.92 5.21
CA GLY A 51 -5.03 10.80 5.96
C GLY A 51 -5.68 10.15 7.17
N GLU A 52 -5.15 9.03 7.63
CA GLU A 52 -5.51 8.42 8.92
C GLU A 52 -4.95 9.24 10.08
N LEU A 53 -3.84 9.94 9.84
CA LEU A 53 -3.28 10.93 10.73
C LEU A 53 -3.20 12.28 10.02
N THR A 54 -3.44 13.35 10.76
CA THR A 54 -3.26 14.73 10.30
C THR A 54 -1.83 15.16 10.62
N PRO A 55 -1.07 15.69 9.65
CA PRO A 55 0.26 16.23 9.89
C PRO A 55 0.19 17.50 10.73
N ASP A 56 1.25 17.78 11.49
CA ASP A 56 1.40 19.04 12.23
C ASP A 56 1.91 20.16 11.31
N SER A 57 2.72 19.78 10.29
CA SER A 57 3.17 20.68 9.23
C SER A 57 3.48 19.91 7.96
N GLY A 58 3.66 20.64 6.85
CA GLY A 58 3.93 20.09 5.54
C GLY A 58 2.67 19.77 4.75
N SER A 59 2.85 19.13 3.60
CA SER A 59 1.75 18.83 2.68
C SER A 59 1.93 17.51 1.95
N VAL A 60 0.80 16.96 1.48
CA VAL A 60 0.72 15.77 0.64
C VAL A 60 -0.07 16.10 -0.61
N SER A 61 0.49 15.82 -1.78
CA SER A 61 -0.20 16.00 -3.06
C SER A 61 -0.24 14.70 -3.85
N LEU A 62 -1.41 14.37 -4.40
CA LEU A 62 -1.67 13.22 -5.25
C LEU A 62 -2.01 13.69 -6.66
N MET A 63 -1.27 13.25 -7.67
CA MET A 63 -1.47 13.67 -9.07
C MET A 63 -1.59 15.19 -9.22
N GLY A 64 -0.74 15.94 -8.48
CA GLY A 64 -0.71 17.41 -8.46
C GLY A 64 -1.82 18.10 -7.65
N LYS A 65 -2.78 17.35 -7.10
CA LYS A 65 -3.82 17.88 -6.23
C LYS A 65 -3.37 17.79 -4.76
N ASP A 66 -3.44 18.88 -4.01
CA ASP A 66 -3.22 18.87 -2.57
C ASP A 66 -4.34 18.08 -1.87
N ILE A 67 -3.95 17.05 -1.13
CA ILE A 67 -4.84 16.18 -0.37
C ILE A 67 -4.57 16.22 1.13
N THR A 68 -3.77 17.16 1.60
CA THR A 68 -3.29 17.23 2.99
C THR A 68 -4.45 17.20 3.99
N LYS A 69 -5.50 17.96 3.71
CA LYS A 69 -6.71 18.05 4.56
C LYS A 69 -7.85 17.14 4.12
N THR A 70 -7.65 16.35 3.05
CA THR A 70 -8.68 15.42 2.55
C THR A 70 -8.80 14.23 3.51
N PRO A 71 -10.00 13.93 4.03
CA PRO A 71 -10.22 12.77 4.89
C PRO A 71 -9.82 11.45 4.23
N SER A 72 -9.34 10.48 5.01
CA SER A 72 -8.88 9.17 4.50
C SER A 72 -9.93 8.46 3.62
N ARG A 73 -11.22 8.52 4.01
CA ARG A 73 -12.34 7.93 3.26
C ARG A 73 -12.56 8.51 1.85
N GLU A 74 -12.03 9.70 1.58
CA GLU A 74 -12.19 10.38 0.29
C GLU A 74 -10.98 10.14 -0.64
N ARG A 75 -9.81 9.77 -0.09
CA ARG A 75 -8.58 9.53 -0.87
C ARG A 75 -8.69 8.39 -1.89
N PRO A 76 -9.44 7.29 -1.62
CA PRO A 76 -9.68 6.27 -2.63
C PRO A 76 -10.40 6.81 -3.89
N HIS A 77 -11.34 7.74 -3.74
CA HIS A 77 -12.01 8.40 -4.89
C HIS A 77 -11.08 9.29 -5.70
N LEU A 78 -9.93 9.67 -5.13
CA LEU A 78 -8.88 10.42 -5.83
C LEU A 78 -7.82 9.53 -6.46
N GLY A 79 -7.94 8.21 -6.30
CA GLY A 79 -7.03 7.22 -6.88
C GLY A 79 -5.89 6.77 -5.96
N MET A 80 -6.06 6.85 -4.64
CA MET A 80 -5.12 6.28 -3.68
C MET A 80 -5.73 5.05 -3.02
N ALA A 81 -5.03 3.91 -3.04
CA ALA A 81 -5.41 2.72 -2.28
C ALA A 81 -4.27 2.29 -1.36
N ARG A 82 -4.60 1.58 -0.28
CA ARG A 82 -3.65 1.02 0.68
C ARG A 82 -4.04 -0.41 1.04
N THR A 83 -3.05 -1.30 1.15
CA THR A 83 -3.19 -2.55 1.91
C THR A 83 -2.77 -2.31 3.36
N TYR A 84 -3.33 -3.07 4.29
CA TYR A 84 -3.02 -2.94 5.71
C TYR A 84 -2.21 -4.14 6.20
N GLN A 85 -1.41 -3.94 7.25
CA GLN A 85 -0.62 -4.99 7.86
C GLN A 85 -1.52 -6.10 8.47
N ILE A 86 -2.66 -5.71 9.04
CA ILE A 86 -3.64 -6.66 9.62
C ILE A 86 -4.75 -6.91 8.62
N ILE A 87 -4.89 -8.17 8.22
CA ILE A 87 -5.90 -8.62 7.27
C ILE A 87 -7.28 -8.65 7.93
N THR A 88 -8.16 -7.73 7.55
CA THR A 88 -9.54 -7.68 8.02
C THR A 88 -10.49 -8.06 6.90
N LEU A 89 -10.78 -9.36 6.78
CA LEU A 89 -11.62 -9.93 5.74
C LEU A 89 -12.76 -10.73 6.36
N PHE A 90 -13.88 -10.85 5.65
CA PHE A 90 -15.05 -11.65 6.06
C PHE A 90 -14.79 -13.13 5.76
N ALA A 91 -14.27 -13.86 6.75
CA ALA A 91 -13.79 -15.24 6.61
C ALA A 91 -14.86 -16.24 6.12
N ARG A 92 -16.13 -16.01 6.47
CA ARG A 92 -17.25 -16.88 6.06
C ARG A 92 -17.76 -16.60 4.65
N ASP A 93 -17.44 -15.44 4.10
CA ASP A 93 -17.83 -15.03 2.76
C ASP A 93 -16.84 -15.54 1.71
N THR A 94 -17.30 -15.56 0.46
CA THR A 94 -16.43 -15.93 -0.67
C THR A 94 -15.39 -14.83 -0.95
N ILE A 95 -14.31 -15.20 -1.62
CA ILE A 95 -13.26 -14.29 -2.04
C ILE A 95 -13.87 -13.15 -2.87
N ILE A 96 -14.69 -13.48 -3.87
CA ILE A 96 -15.30 -12.48 -4.75
C ILE A 96 -16.24 -11.54 -4.00
N HIS A 97 -16.95 -12.04 -2.97
CA HIS A 97 -17.80 -11.21 -2.13
C HIS A 97 -17.00 -10.17 -1.34
N ASN A 98 -15.86 -10.57 -0.76
CA ASN A 98 -14.94 -9.64 -0.08
C ASN A 98 -14.47 -8.51 -1.01
N VAL A 99 -14.04 -8.84 -2.24
CA VAL A 99 -13.61 -7.83 -3.22
C VAL A 99 -14.79 -6.95 -3.66
N SER A 100 -15.97 -7.51 -3.86
CA SER A 100 -17.18 -6.75 -4.22
C SER A 100 -17.60 -5.78 -3.11
N LEU A 101 -17.43 -6.15 -1.83
CA LEU A 101 -17.69 -5.26 -0.69
C LEU A 101 -16.74 -4.04 -0.69
N ALA A 102 -15.47 -4.22 -1.04
CA ALA A 102 -14.53 -3.10 -1.17
C ALA A 102 -14.99 -2.10 -2.25
N LEU A 103 -15.49 -2.61 -3.38
CA LEU A 103 -16.06 -1.78 -4.45
C LEU A 103 -17.35 -1.08 -4.03
N LEU A 104 -18.23 -1.79 -3.32
CA LEU A 104 -19.47 -1.20 -2.80
C LEU A 104 -19.15 -0.03 -1.86
N GLY A 105 -18.10 -0.13 -1.05
CA GLY A 105 -17.64 0.93 -0.15
C GLY A 105 -17.34 2.26 -0.85
N LEU A 106 -16.98 2.23 -2.14
CA LEU A 106 -16.76 3.42 -2.98
C LEU A 106 -18.02 3.86 -3.73
N SER A 107 -19.04 3.04 -3.81
CA SER A 107 -20.28 3.35 -4.51
C SER A 107 -21.22 4.21 -3.63
N PRO A 108 -22.01 5.11 -4.22
CA PRO A 108 -23.13 5.75 -3.52
C PRO A 108 -24.10 4.74 -2.91
N ALA A 109 -24.20 3.56 -3.51
CA ALA A 109 -25.06 2.48 -3.07
C ALA A 109 -24.68 1.88 -1.69
N ARG A 110 -23.50 2.21 -1.13
CA ARG A 110 -23.07 1.79 0.23
C ARG A 110 -24.04 2.18 1.35
N TRP A 111 -24.82 3.21 1.13
CA TRP A 111 -25.81 3.70 2.11
C TRP A 111 -27.19 3.03 1.98
N ASN A 112 -27.38 2.14 1.00
CA ASN A 112 -28.63 1.41 0.83
C ASN A 112 -28.59 0.07 1.60
N PRO A 113 -29.29 -0.06 2.75
CA PRO A 113 -29.22 -1.25 3.59
C PRO A 113 -29.90 -2.49 2.96
N ILE A 114 -30.67 -2.30 1.88
CA ILE A 114 -31.41 -3.39 1.21
C ILE A 114 -30.61 -3.92 0.00
N ILE A 115 -29.46 -3.34 -0.30
CA ILE A 115 -28.70 -3.74 -1.48
C ILE A 115 -28.15 -5.17 -1.32
N ASN A 116 -28.45 -6.00 -2.32
CA ASN A 116 -27.83 -7.32 -2.40
C ASN A 116 -26.69 -7.26 -3.43
N ILE A 117 -25.45 -7.39 -2.95
CA ILE A 117 -24.24 -7.31 -3.77
C ILE A 117 -24.25 -8.35 -4.90
N LYS A 118 -24.80 -9.54 -4.65
CA LYS A 118 -24.88 -10.60 -5.68
C LYS A 118 -25.68 -10.18 -6.90
N HIS A 119 -26.58 -9.22 -6.75
CA HIS A 119 -27.39 -8.67 -7.84
C HIS A 119 -26.73 -7.44 -8.50
N GLN A 120 -25.57 -7.01 -8.01
CA GLN A 120 -24.78 -5.91 -8.61
C GLN A 120 -23.76 -6.47 -9.60
N GLY A 121 -24.23 -6.95 -10.75
CA GLY A 121 -23.41 -7.66 -11.74
C GLY A 121 -22.13 -6.91 -12.13
N HIS A 122 -22.20 -5.57 -12.25
CA HIS A 122 -21.02 -4.75 -12.56
C HIS A 122 -19.95 -4.76 -11.46
N LEU A 123 -20.33 -4.79 -10.17
CA LEU A 123 -19.37 -4.88 -9.06
C LEU A 123 -18.72 -6.26 -9.02
N VAL A 124 -19.52 -7.31 -9.25
CA VAL A 124 -19.04 -8.70 -9.29
C VAL A 124 -18.06 -8.89 -10.46
N GLU A 125 -18.34 -8.32 -11.63
CA GLU A 125 -17.44 -8.41 -12.79
C GLU A 125 -16.12 -7.65 -12.57
N HIS A 126 -16.17 -6.44 -12.00
CA HIS A 126 -14.98 -5.72 -11.60
C HIS A 126 -14.15 -6.48 -10.54
N ALA A 127 -14.82 -7.10 -9.56
CA ALA A 127 -14.18 -7.94 -8.57
C ALA A 127 -13.48 -9.14 -9.23
N ARG A 128 -14.13 -9.81 -10.20
CA ARG A 128 -13.57 -10.94 -10.95
C ARG A 128 -12.34 -10.52 -11.75
N THR A 129 -12.40 -9.36 -12.40
CA THR A 129 -11.28 -8.79 -13.14
C THR A 129 -10.08 -8.50 -12.21
N ALA A 130 -10.34 -7.94 -11.02
CA ALA A 130 -9.27 -7.68 -10.04
C ALA A 130 -8.66 -8.99 -9.50
N LEU A 131 -9.48 -10.01 -9.26
CA LEU A 131 -9.01 -11.34 -8.85
C LEU A 131 -8.19 -12.04 -9.93
N ALA A 132 -8.54 -11.86 -11.20
CA ALA A 132 -7.74 -12.39 -12.32
C ALA A 132 -6.32 -11.77 -12.34
N ARG A 133 -6.20 -10.47 -12.05
CA ARG A 133 -4.90 -9.78 -11.99
C ARG A 133 -3.96 -10.34 -10.92
N VAL A 134 -4.51 -10.93 -9.87
CA VAL A 134 -3.73 -11.52 -8.77
C VAL A 134 -3.68 -13.06 -8.80
N GLY A 135 -4.18 -13.68 -9.89
CA GLY A 135 -4.18 -15.12 -10.09
C GLY A 135 -5.11 -15.89 -9.15
N LEU A 136 -6.27 -15.32 -8.82
CA LEU A 136 -7.28 -15.93 -7.93
C LEU A 136 -8.66 -16.10 -8.60
N ALA A 137 -8.76 -15.95 -9.93
CA ALA A 137 -10.02 -16.06 -10.65
C ALA A 137 -10.71 -17.43 -10.48
N ASP A 138 -9.92 -18.51 -10.53
CA ASP A 138 -10.42 -19.89 -10.48
C ASP A 138 -11.00 -20.28 -9.10
N ILE A 139 -10.59 -19.55 -8.06
CA ILE A 139 -11.04 -19.81 -6.68
C ILE A 139 -11.93 -18.69 -6.13
N ALA A 140 -12.44 -17.81 -6.99
CA ALA A 140 -13.22 -16.63 -6.61
C ALA A 140 -14.42 -16.94 -5.72
N GLU A 141 -15.10 -18.06 -5.96
CA GLU A 141 -16.29 -18.50 -5.20
C GLU A 141 -15.94 -19.30 -3.92
N ARG A 142 -14.64 -19.57 -3.67
CA ARG A 142 -14.22 -20.30 -2.47
C ARG A 142 -14.42 -19.41 -1.23
N PRO A 143 -14.91 -19.97 -0.10
CA PRO A 143 -14.93 -19.27 1.18
C PRO A 143 -13.51 -18.84 1.60
N LEU A 144 -13.37 -17.63 2.09
CA LEU A 144 -12.06 -17.10 2.47
C LEU A 144 -11.41 -17.91 3.60
N SER A 145 -12.21 -18.54 4.48
CA SER A 145 -11.71 -19.43 5.53
C SER A 145 -10.92 -20.63 5.01
N GLN A 146 -11.12 -21.00 3.74
CA GLN A 146 -10.44 -22.15 3.10
C GLN A 146 -9.21 -21.72 2.28
N THR A 147 -8.76 -20.48 2.41
CA THR A 147 -7.58 -19.95 1.70
C THR A 147 -6.34 -19.95 2.58
N SER A 148 -5.16 -20.10 1.95
CA SER A 148 -3.87 -19.90 2.59
C SER A 148 -3.66 -18.43 2.99
N TYR A 149 -2.64 -18.18 3.80
CA TYR A 149 -2.30 -16.80 4.19
C TYR A 149 -1.81 -15.98 2.98
N GLY A 150 -1.05 -16.58 2.08
CA GLY A 150 -0.60 -15.95 0.83
C GLY A 150 -1.77 -15.65 -0.13
N GLU A 151 -2.77 -16.55 -0.22
CA GLU A 151 -4.00 -16.28 -0.99
C GLU A 151 -4.77 -15.10 -0.39
N ARG A 152 -4.92 -15.02 0.93
CA ARG A 152 -5.57 -13.88 1.60
C ARG A 152 -4.83 -12.56 1.32
N ARG A 153 -3.50 -12.56 1.34
CA ARG A 153 -2.71 -11.38 0.99
C ARG A 153 -2.97 -10.95 -0.45
N ARG A 154 -3.08 -11.88 -1.39
CA ARG A 154 -3.44 -11.56 -2.78
C ARG A 154 -4.88 -11.05 -2.91
N VAL A 155 -5.82 -11.53 -2.08
CA VAL A 155 -7.19 -10.96 -2.02
C VAL A 155 -7.16 -9.49 -1.60
N GLU A 156 -6.37 -9.11 -0.59
CA GLU A 156 -6.22 -7.71 -0.18
C GLU A 156 -5.66 -6.83 -1.31
N ILE A 157 -4.65 -7.33 -2.01
CA ILE A 157 -4.09 -6.65 -3.18
C ILE A 157 -5.18 -6.49 -4.26
N ALA A 158 -5.99 -7.54 -4.51
CA ALA A 158 -7.11 -7.45 -5.44
C ALA A 158 -8.15 -6.41 -5.01
N MET A 159 -8.50 -6.33 -3.72
CA MET A 159 -9.40 -5.32 -3.18
C MET A 159 -8.88 -3.89 -3.41
N ALA A 160 -7.58 -3.68 -3.24
CA ALA A 160 -6.95 -2.39 -3.50
C ALA A 160 -6.92 -2.08 -5.01
N LEU A 161 -6.57 -3.04 -5.86
CA LEU A 161 -6.53 -2.89 -7.32
C LEU A 161 -7.93 -2.70 -7.94
N ALA A 162 -8.96 -3.32 -7.37
CA ALA A 162 -10.35 -3.15 -7.80
C ALA A 162 -10.80 -1.68 -7.75
N GLN A 163 -10.21 -0.88 -6.88
CA GLN A 163 -10.48 0.56 -6.75
C GLN A 163 -9.85 1.40 -7.87
N ASN A 164 -9.15 0.78 -8.84
CA ASN A 164 -8.43 1.43 -9.93
C ASN A 164 -7.48 2.55 -9.44
N PRO A 165 -6.57 2.26 -8.49
CA PRO A 165 -5.71 3.27 -7.91
C PRO A 165 -4.69 3.80 -8.92
N LYS A 166 -4.33 5.08 -8.80
CA LYS A 166 -3.15 5.69 -9.42
C LYS A 166 -1.90 5.49 -8.56
N VAL A 167 -2.11 5.45 -7.23
CA VAL A 167 -1.06 5.17 -6.24
C VAL A 167 -1.55 4.09 -5.30
N LEU A 168 -0.79 3.00 -5.21
CA LEU A 168 -1.02 1.87 -4.31
C LEU A 168 0.06 1.85 -3.23
N LEU A 169 -0.36 1.96 -1.98
CA LEU A 169 0.50 1.85 -0.81
C LEU A 169 0.43 0.44 -0.24
N LEU A 170 1.59 -0.22 -0.12
CA LEU A 170 1.73 -1.59 0.35
C LEU A 170 2.46 -1.61 1.69
N ASP A 171 1.75 -2.00 2.75
CA ASP A 171 2.29 -2.05 4.10
C ASP A 171 2.68 -3.47 4.46
N GLU A 172 4.00 -3.77 4.42
CA GLU A 172 4.61 -5.06 4.72
C GLU A 172 3.90 -6.25 4.01
N PRO A 173 3.77 -6.22 2.66
CA PRO A 173 2.98 -7.23 1.94
C PRO A 173 3.54 -8.65 2.06
N PHE A 174 4.80 -8.82 2.46
CA PHE A 174 5.46 -10.12 2.60
C PHE A 174 5.53 -10.63 4.06
N ALA A 175 5.02 -9.86 5.03
CA ALA A 175 5.06 -10.24 6.43
C ALA A 175 4.25 -11.53 6.70
N GLY A 176 4.86 -12.46 7.46
CA GLY A 176 4.21 -13.72 7.87
C GLY A 176 4.06 -14.78 6.77
N LEU A 177 4.52 -14.51 5.54
CA LEU A 177 4.44 -15.45 4.42
C LEU A 177 5.58 -16.47 4.44
N SER A 178 5.30 -17.71 4.04
CA SER A 178 6.31 -18.71 3.69
C SER A 178 7.10 -18.29 2.44
N ILE A 179 8.21 -18.96 2.15
CA ILE A 179 9.07 -18.64 0.99
C ILE A 179 8.27 -18.72 -0.33
N ASP A 180 7.44 -19.76 -0.49
CA ASP A 180 6.66 -19.95 -1.72
C ASP A 180 5.55 -18.92 -1.84
N GLU A 181 4.83 -18.62 -0.75
CA GLU A 181 3.81 -17.58 -0.73
C GLU A 181 4.39 -16.18 -1.03
N ARG A 182 5.60 -15.86 -0.50
CA ARG A 182 6.31 -14.62 -0.84
C ARG A 182 6.61 -14.53 -2.33
N ARG A 183 7.07 -15.62 -2.92
CA ARG A 183 7.36 -15.68 -4.36
C ARG A 183 6.10 -15.44 -5.19
N ASP A 184 4.95 -16.00 -4.79
CA ASP A 184 3.68 -15.81 -5.49
C ASP A 184 3.16 -14.37 -5.34
N VAL A 185 3.22 -13.79 -4.14
CA VAL A 185 2.86 -12.38 -3.93
C VAL A 185 3.80 -11.45 -4.70
N HIS A 186 5.11 -11.74 -4.72
CA HIS A 186 6.08 -10.96 -5.50
C HIS A 186 5.75 -11.00 -7.00
N LYS A 187 5.50 -12.20 -7.57
CA LYS A 187 5.08 -12.34 -8.98
C LYS A 187 3.80 -11.54 -9.26
N CYS A 188 2.83 -11.60 -8.36
CA CYS A 188 1.60 -10.84 -8.45
C CYS A 188 1.87 -9.33 -8.53
N LEU A 189 2.69 -8.79 -7.61
CA LEU A 189 3.04 -7.36 -7.58
C LEU A 189 3.83 -6.94 -8.82
N MET A 190 4.75 -7.79 -9.31
CA MET A 190 5.53 -7.52 -10.53
C MET A 190 4.66 -7.51 -11.79
N ALA A 191 3.55 -8.24 -11.82
CA ALA A 191 2.61 -8.28 -12.93
C ALA A 191 1.67 -7.07 -12.98
N ILE A 192 1.59 -6.24 -11.92
CA ILE A 192 0.78 -5.02 -11.92
C ILE A 192 1.34 -4.03 -12.95
N PRO A 193 0.50 -3.51 -13.88
CA PRO A 193 0.93 -2.57 -14.90
C PRO A 193 1.51 -1.26 -14.33
N ARG A 194 2.33 -0.59 -15.12
CA ARG A 194 3.03 0.66 -14.73
C ARG A 194 2.13 1.89 -14.70
N ASP A 195 0.86 1.77 -15.05
CA ASP A 195 -0.13 2.83 -14.83
C ASP A 195 -0.51 2.97 -13.34
N VAL A 196 -0.11 1.98 -12.51
CA VAL A 196 -0.22 2.03 -11.06
C VAL A 196 1.15 2.30 -10.44
N THR A 197 1.31 3.45 -9.82
CA THR A 197 2.48 3.79 -9.00
C THR A 197 2.41 3.01 -7.69
N MET A 198 3.50 2.37 -7.27
CA MET A 198 3.51 1.58 -6.04
C MET A 198 4.54 2.10 -5.05
N VAL A 199 4.11 2.25 -3.80
CA VAL A 199 4.99 2.58 -2.67
C VAL A 199 4.86 1.47 -1.64
N MET A 200 5.96 0.85 -1.29
CA MET A 200 6.02 -0.29 -0.37
C MET A 200 6.83 0.07 0.86
N ILE A 201 6.32 -0.30 2.04
CA ILE A 201 7.13 -0.41 3.25
C ILE A 201 7.46 -1.89 3.43
N GLU A 202 8.74 -2.20 3.61
CA GLU A 202 9.20 -3.55 3.92
C GLU A 202 10.46 -3.52 4.78
N HIS A 203 10.65 -4.61 5.51
CA HIS A 203 11.87 -4.88 6.26
C HIS A 203 12.57 -6.17 5.81
N ASN A 204 11.90 -7.01 5.02
CA ASN A 204 12.51 -8.17 4.37
C ASN A 204 13.18 -7.72 3.06
N MET A 205 14.51 -7.55 3.13
CA MET A 205 15.28 -6.96 2.03
C MET A 205 15.37 -7.83 0.78
N ASP A 206 15.38 -9.17 0.93
CA ASP A 206 15.65 -10.07 -0.19
C ASP A 206 14.66 -9.89 -1.34
N VAL A 207 13.36 -9.88 -1.02
CA VAL A 207 12.29 -9.76 -2.02
C VAL A 207 11.97 -8.29 -2.33
N ALA A 208 12.07 -7.41 -1.32
CA ALA A 208 11.73 -6.00 -1.49
C ALA A 208 12.70 -5.25 -2.41
N LEU A 209 13.99 -5.61 -2.37
CA LEU A 209 15.01 -5.02 -3.24
C LEU A 209 14.84 -5.42 -4.72
N GLU A 210 14.24 -6.57 -5.00
CA GLU A 210 13.92 -6.99 -6.38
C GLU A 210 12.73 -6.22 -6.96
N PHE A 211 11.80 -5.83 -6.09
CA PHE A 211 10.61 -5.05 -6.45
C PHE A 211 10.96 -3.60 -6.82
N ALA A 212 11.92 -2.99 -6.11
CA ALA A 212 12.10 -1.53 -6.09
C ALA A 212 13.03 -1.01 -7.18
N GLU A 213 12.65 0.10 -7.81
CA GLU A 213 13.50 0.91 -8.69
C GLU A 213 14.23 1.99 -7.90
N ARG A 214 13.54 2.58 -6.93
CA ARG A 214 14.10 3.55 -6.01
C ARG A 214 13.80 3.18 -4.57
N ILE A 215 14.73 3.46 -3.71
CA ILE A 215 14.68 3.13 -2.30
C ILE A 215 14.88 4.41 -1.49
N THR A 216 14.07 4.58 -0.46
CA THR A 216 14.18 5.66 0.54
C THR A 216 14.46 5.05 1.90
N LEU A 217 15.59 5.36 2.50
CA LEU A 217 15.92 4.98 3.88
C LEU A 217 15.41 6.03 4.85
N LEU A 218 14.49 5.62 5.69
CA LEU A 218 13.93 6.43 6.78
C LEU A 218 14.59 6.02 8.11
N HIS A 219 15.04 7.00 8.89
CA HIS A 219 15.60 6.78 10.23
C HIS A 219 15.26 7.97 11.14
N PHE A 220 14.76 7.68 12.35
CA PHE A 220 14.29 8.68 13.31
C PHE A 220 13.38 9.78 12.72
N GLY A 221 12.54 9.38 11.77
CA GLY A 221 11.57 10.28 11.13
C GLY A 221 12.14 11.15 10.02
N GLU A 222 13.36 10.94 9.58
CA GLU A 222 14.03 11.70 8.52
C GLU A 222 14.41 10.77 7.36
N VAL A 223 14.44 11.31 6.13
CA VAL A 223 15.01 10.63 4.97
C VAL A 223 16.52 10.77 5.02
N ILE A 224 17.24 9.68 5.19
CA ILE A 224 18.70 9.66 5.31
C ILE A 224 19.39 9.47 3.98
N VAL A 225 18.86 8.56 3.16
CA VAL A 225 19.38 8.23 1.82
C VAL A 225 18.20 7.95 0.90
N GLU A 226 18.30 8.41 -0.33
CA GLU A 226 17.38 8.07 -1.41
C GLU A 226 18.17 7.84 -2.70
N GLY A 227 17.84 6.77 -3.42
CA GLY A 227 18.51 6.43 -4.67
C GLY A 227 18.06 5.10 -5.25
N ASN A 228 18.79 4.60 -6.23
CA ASN A 228 18.62 3.25 -6.73
C ASN A 228 19.19 2.21 -5.74
N ARG A 229 18.99 0.92 -6.04
CA ARG A 229 19.44 -0.18 -5.16
C ARG A 229 20.93 -0.07 -4.79
N ALA A 230 21.80 0.15 -5.77
CA ALA A 230 23.25 0.20 -5.54
C ALA A 230 23.64 1.42 -4.68
N GLU A 231 23.08 2.61 -5.00
CA GLU A 231 23.31 3.84 -4.26
C GLU A 231 22.92 3.73 -2.79
N VAL A 232 21.81 3.06 -2.48
CA VAL A 232 21.33 2.93 -1.10
C VAL A 232 22.04 1.82 -0.34
N VAL A 233 22.26 0.65 -0.96
CA VAL A 233 22.89 -0.51 -0.29
C VAL A 233 24.37 -0.23 0.02
N ASP A 234 25.09 0.44 -0.89
CA ASP A 234 26.52 0.75 -0.71
C ASP A 234 26.77 2.00 0.12
N ASN A 235 25.73 2.75 0.47
CA ASN A 235 25.86 3.99 1.23
C ASN A 235 26.34 3.71 2.67
N PRO A 236 27.40 4.38 3.16
CA PRO A 236 27.90 4.20 4.52
C PRO A 236 26.83 4.44 5.60
N ARG A 237 25.94 5.42 5.41
CA ARG A 237 24.84 5.70 6.34
C ARG A 237 23.82 4.56 6.42
N THR A 238 23.58 3.85 5.31
CA THR A 238 22.72 2.67 5.31
C THR A 238 23.32 1.56 6.16
N ARG A 239 24.63 1.31 6.01
CA ARG A 239 25.35 0.33 6.82
C ARG A 239 25.33 0.69 8.31
N GLU A 240 25.57 1.95 8.64
CA GLU A 240 25.51 2.45 10.01
C GLU A 240 24.14 2.23 10.66
N VAL A 241 23.04 2.50 9.92
CA VAL A 241 21.67 2.34 10.41
C VAL A 241 21.28 0.87 10.66
N TYR A 242 21.77 -0.07 9.83
CA TYR A 242 21.40 -1.48 9.91
C TYR A 242 22.36 -2.38 10.67
N LEU A 243 23.65 -2.07 10.67
CA LEU A 243 24.67 -2.90 11.33
C LEU A 243 24.94 -2.48 12.78
N GLY A 244 24.52 -1.26 13.14
CA GLY A 244 24.88 -0.69 14.45
C GLY A 244 26.40 -0.47 14.56
N HIS A 245 26.80 0.32 15.52
CA HIS A 245 28.22 0.43 15.89
C HIS A 245 28.66 -0.75 16.73
#